data_09cbe8956548073c65202e3c15d39a00
#
_entry.id   09cbe8956548073c65202e3c15d39a00
#
_cell.length_a   1.000
_cell.length_b   1.000
_cell.length_c   1.000
_cell.angle_alpha   90.00
_cell.angle_beta   90.00
_cell.angle_gamma   90.00
#
_symmetry.space_group_name_H-M   'P 1'
#
loop_
_entity.id
_entity.type
_entity.pdbx_description
1 polymer ?
#
loop_
_entity_poly.entity_id
_entity_poly.type
_entity_poly.pdbx_seq_one_letter_code
_entity_poly.pdbx_strand_id
1 'polypeptide(L)'
;MKLEKGLIHVYTGEGKGKTSAALGLAMRAVGRGLNVLVQQYFKLESEPSGELAWKEGLKGHPALEGGEAGHLIFRRGDYRHPFFDKNADRAAIRAKILEQTALVAAEMKAGYWDVVILDEFNNALRDKFVDLEELEALIDASPEEVELVFTGRGAPVELIEVADYVTELHAVKHPGTRKIAARKGIEF
;
A
#
# COMPACT_ATOMS: atom_id res chain seq x y z
N MET A 1 -0.33 20.71 -5.59
CA MET A 1 -1.24 20.24 -6.68
C MET A 1 -2.24 19.32 -6.04
N LYS A 2 -3.49 19.27 -6.49
CA LYS A 2 -4.48 18.25 -6.05
C LYS A 2 -5.05 17.58 -7.29
N LEU A 3 -5.48 16.34 -7.15
CA LEU A 3 -6.22 15.67 -8.21
C LEU A 3 -7.63 16.26 -8.31
N GLU A 4 -8.17 16.32 -9.52
CA GLU A 4 -9.59 16.68 -9.71
C GLU A 4 -10.51 15.54 -9.32
N LYS A 5 -10.03 14.30 -9.53
CA LYS A 5 -10.69 13.06 -9.17
C LYS A 5 -9.64 11.99 -8.91
N GLY A 6 -9.76 11.28 -7.80
CA GLY A 6 -9.04 10.06 -7.50
C GLY A 6 -9.74 8.83 -8.02
N LEU A 7 -8.99 7.77 -8.22
CA LEU A 7 -9.45 6.47 -8.69
C LEU A 7 -8.99 5.35 -7.75
N ILE A 8 -9.67 4.23 -7.80
CA ILE A 8 -9.33 3.04 -7.00
C ILE A 8 -8.54 2.06 -7.86
N HIS A 9 -7.31 1.74 -7.44
CA HIS A 9 -6.45 0.76 -8.06
C HIS A 9 -6.33 -0.50 -7.22
N VAL A 10 -6.36 -1.65 -7.87
CA VAL A 10 -6.10 -2.95 -7.28
C VAL A 10 -4.95 -3.65 -8.00
N TYR A 11 -3.86 -3.92 -7.30
CA TYR A 11 -2.78 -4.78 -7.78
C TYR A 11 -2.82 -6.10 -7.04
N THR A 12 -3.19 -7.17 -7.73
CA THR A 12 -3.40 -8.50 -7.14
C THR A 12 -2.67 -9.61 -7.90
N GLY A 13 -2.94 -10.86 -7.58
CA GLY A 13 -2.35 -12.04 -8.22
C GLY A 13 -1.09 -12.57 -7.52
N GLU A 14 -0.61 -13.75 -7.99
CA GLU A 14 0.50 -14.50 -7.38
C GLU A 14 1.88 -14.01 -7.85
N GLY A 15 1.93 -13.22 -8.92
CA GLY A 15 3.18 -12.69 -9.48
C GLY A 15 3.85 -11.64 -8.60
N LYS A 16 5.18 -11.49 -8.78
CA LYS A 16 5.97 -10.41 -8.20
C LYS A 16 5.65 -9.09 -8.89
N GLY A 17 5.73 -7.98 -8.12
CA GLY A 17 5.71 -6.63 -8.68
C GLY A 17 4.56 -5.75 -8.19
N LYS A 18 3.61 -6.26 -7.38
CA LYS A 18 2.48 -5.48 -6.84
C LYS A 18 2.94 -4.23 -6.11
N THR A 19 3.72 -4.40 -5.04
CA THR A 19 4.33 -3.29 -4.28
C THR A 19 5.21 -2.42 -5.18
N SER A 20 6.02 -3.03 -6.08
CA SER A 20 6.89 -2.27 -6.99
C SER A 20 6.10 -1.40 -7.97
N ALA A 21 4.96 -1.87 -8.47
CA ALA A 21 4.06 -1.09 -9.33
C ALA A 21 3.47 0.10 -8.55
N ALA A 22 2.97 -0.15 -7.34
CA ALA A 22 2.43 0.89 -6.47
C ALA A 22 3.49 1.94 -6.10
N LEU A 23 4.71 1.53 -5.78
CA LEU A 23 5.83 2.45 -5.51
C LEU A 23 6.25 3.24 -6.76
N GLY A 24 6.15 2.65 -7.96
CA GLY A 24 6.33 3.36 -9.22
C GLY A 24 5.31 4.47 -9.43
N LEU A 25 4.04 4.24 -9.05
CA LEU A 25 3.00 5.26 -9.02
C LEU A 25 3.33 6.35 -7.99
N ALA A 26 3.74 5.96 -6.77
CA ALA A 26 4.15 6.90 -5.72
C ALA A 26 5.26 7.85 -6.21
N MET A 27 6.29 7.33 -6.89
CA MET A 27 7.36 8.15 -7.47
C MET A 27 6.84 9.22 -8.43
N ARG A 28 5.93 8.83 -9.33
CA ARG A 28 5.32 9.77 -10.29
C ARG A 28 4.54 10.85 -9.59
N ALA A 29 3.73 10.46 -8.59
CA ALA A 29 2.90 11.36 -7.80
C ALA A 29 3.75 12.39 -7.05
N VAL A 30 4.74 11.94 -6.29
CA VAL A 30 5.66 12.81 -5.54
C VAL A 30 6.44 13.74 -6.46
N GLY A 31 6.92 13.24 -7.61
CA GLY A 31 7.61 14.07 -8.61
C GLY A 31 6.74 15.17 -9.21
N ARG A 32 5.42 15.09 -9.06
CA ARG A 32 4.43 16.10 -9.46
C ARG A 32 3.91 16.93 -8.29
N GLY A 33 4.47 16.78 -7.09
CA GLY A 33 4.10 17.55 -5.91
C GLY A 33 2.90 17.01 -5.14
N LEU A 34 2.46 15.76 -5.41
CA LEU A 34 1.40 15.10 -4.65
C LEU A 34 1.96 14.46 -3.38
N ASN A 35 1.19 14.54 -2.28
CA ASN A 35 1.52 13.91 -1.02
C ASN A 35 1.07 12.44 -1.02
N VAL A 36 1.98 11.54 -0.72
CA VAL A 36 1.76 10.09 -0.79
C VAL A 36 2.00 9.43 0.55
N LEU A 37 1.01 8.68 1.03
CA LEU A 37 1.14 7.73 2.12
C LEU A 37 1.29 6.30 1.56
N VAL A 38 2.29 5.56 2.06
CA VAL A 38 2.40 4.11 1.88
C VAL A 38 2.23 3.46 3.23
N GLN A 39 1.05 2.94 3.50
CA GLN A 39 0.75 2.14 4.68
C GLN A 39 1.06 0.67 4.36
N GLN A 40 2.10 0.12 4.98
CA GLN A 40 2.51 -1.28 4.79
C GLN A 40 1.99 -2.15 5.93
N TYR A 41 1.05 -3.03 5.62
CA TYR A 41 0.54 -4.03 6.55
C TYR A 41 1.50 -5.24 6.62
N PHE A 42 1.52 -5.96 7.73
CA PHE A 42 2.34 -7.17 7.95
C PHE A 42 3.85 -6.98 7.76
N LYS A 43 4.35 -5.76 7.96
CA LYS A 43 5.79 -5.43 7.96
C LYS A 43 6.23 -4.88 9.30
N LEU A 44 7.38 -5.36 9.81
CA LEU A 44 7.97 -4.83 11.04
C LEU A 44 8.71 -3.52 10.76
N GLU A 45 8.68 -2.61 11.73
CA GLU A 45 9.49 -1.38 11.70
C GLU A 45 10.99 -1.69 11.56
N SER A 46 11.44 -2.77 12.21
CA SER A 46 12.84 -3.19 12.22
C SER A 46 13.31 -3.88 10.93
N GLU A 47 12.40 -4.26 10.01
CA GLU A 47 12.79 -4.93 8.78
C GLU A 47 13.38 -3.94 7.77
N PRO A 48 14.66 -4.09 7.38
CA PRO A 48 15.23 -3.21 6.38
C PRO A 48 14.59 -3.47 5.01
N SER A 49 14.25 -2.40 4.29
CA SER A 49 13.87 -2.49 2.88
C SER A 49 14.33 -1.25 2.12
N GLY A 50 14.64 -1.42 0.85
CA GLY A 50 15.28 -0.39 0.03
C GLY A 50 14.41 0.86 -0.13
N GLU A 51 13.09 0.70 -0.17
CA GLU A 51 12.15 1.81 -0.35
C GLU A 51 12.17 2.82 0.82
N LEU A 52 12.52 2.39 2.04
CA LEU A 52 12.58 3.30 3.19
C LEU A 52 13.68 4.37 3.06
N ALA A 53 14.74 4.09 2.31
CA ALA A 53 15.78 5.08 2.07
C ALA A 53 15.30 6.25 1.21
N TRP A 54 14.24 6.05 0.43
CA TRP A 54 13.75 7.07 -0.51
C TRP A 54 13.10 8.26 0.16
N LYS A 55 12.41 8.07 1.29
CA LYS A 55 11.79 9.17 2.04
C LYS A 55 12.79 10.27 2.41
N GLU A 56 14.04 9.93 2.65
CA GLU A 56 15.11 10.89 2.94
C GLU A 56 15.68 11.51 1.65
N GLY A 57 15.78 10.73 0.58
CA GLY A 57 16.36 11.15 -0.71
C GLY A 57 15.45 12.12 -1.50
N LEU A 58 14.17 12.19 -1.18
CA LEU A 58 13.20 13.08 -1.88
C LEU A 58 13.04 14.44 -1.21
N LYS A 59 13.55 14.63 0.00
CA LYS A 59 13.46 15.91 0.70
C LYS A 59 14.22 17.01 -0.06
N GLY A 60 13.52 18.09 -0.35
CA GLY A 60 14.09 19.28 -1.00
C GLY A 60 14.36 19.13 -2.51
N HIS A 61 13.94 18.03 -3.14
CA HIS A 61 13.95 17.97 -4.60
C HIS A 61 12.86 18.87 -5.19
N PRO A 62 13.18 19.66 -6.22
CA PRO A 62 12.16 20.44 -6.91
C PRO A 62 11.20 19.53 -7.69
N ALA A 63 9.93 19.85 -7.72
CA ALA A 63 8.99 19.23 -8.65
C ALA A 63 9.32 19.61 -10.10
N LEU A 64 8.90 18.77 -11.06
CA LEU A 64 9.22 18.98 -12.49
C LEU A 64 8.69 20.29 -13.09
N GLU A 65 7.68 20.89 -12.50
CA GLU A 65 7.00 22.11 -13.03
C GLU A 65 7.26 23.37 -12.20
N GLY A 66 8.31 23.34 -11.38
CA GLY A 66 8.63 24.43 -10.46
C GLY A 66 7.73 24.40 -9.21
N GLY A 67 8.35 24.28 -8.08
CA GLY A 67 7.68 24.07 -6.79
C GLY A 67 8.42 22.98 -6.01
N GLU A 68 7.87 22.55 -4.89
CA GLU A 68 8.44 21.48 -4.10
C GLU A 68 7.86 20.14 -4.53
N ALA A 69 8.67 19.07 -4.50
CA ALA A 69 8.18 17.71 -4.60
C ALA A 69 7.23 17.41 -3.44
N GLY A 70 6.25 16.53 -3.68
CA GLY A 70 5.35 16.08 -2.64
C GLY A 70 6.06 15.28 -1.55
N HIS A 71 5.36 15.04 -0.47
CA HIS A 71 5.88 14.20 0.61
C HIS A 71 5.62 12.72 0.33
N LEU A 72 6.60 11.87 0.64
CA LEU A 72 6.45 10.42 0.66
C LEU A 72 6.65 9.91 2.07
N ILE A 73 5.60 9.37 2.66
CA ILE A 73 5.63 8.80 4.00
C ILE A 73 5.40 7.30 3.93
N PHE A 74 6.30 6.54 4.56
CA PHE A 74 6.11 5.12 4.82
C PHE A 74 5.71 4.92 6.27
N ARG A 75 4.66 4.14 6.48
CA ARG A 75 4.20 3.71 7.80
C ARG A 75 4.03 2.20 7.77
N ARG A 76 4.52 1.53 8.80
CA ARG A 76 4.46 0.07 8.91
C ARG A 76 3.55 -0.39 10.02
N GLY A 77 3.04 -1.61 9.85
CA GLY A 77 2.15 -2.24 10.83
C GLY A 77 2.81 -2.61 12.15
N ASP A 78 4.11 -2.90 12.11
CA ASP A 78 4.91 -3.46 13.20
C ASP A 78 4.36 -4.78 13.77
N TYR A 79 3.89 -5.62 12.85
CA TYR A 79 3.48 -7.01 13.10
C TYR A 79 3.70 -7.85 11.84
N ARG A 80 3.89 -9.16 12.04
CA ARG A 80 4.00 -10.10 10.92
C ARG A 80 2.68 -10.79 10.64
N HIS A 81 2.52 -11.23 9.40
CA HIS A 81 1.42 -12.11 9.06
C HIS A 81 1.55 -13.45 9.81
N PRO A 82 0.47 -14.04 10.39
CA PRO A 82 0.53 -15.30 11.15
C PRO A 82 1.09 -16.50 10.38
N PHE A 83 1.13 -16.41 9.05
CA PHE A 83 1.81 -17.43 8.24
C PHE A 83 3.31 -17.56 8.60
N PHE A 84 3.95 -16.45 9.01
CA PHE A 84 5.35 -16.40 9.38
C PHE A 84 5.60 -16.51 10.89
N ASP A 85 4.56 -16.38 11.70
CA ASP A 85 4.61 -16.49 13.16
C ASP A 85 3.39 -17.29 13.66
N LYS A 86 3.60 -18.55 13.96
CA LYS A 86 2.53 -19.45 14.42
C LYS A 86 1.97 -19.10 15.80
N ASN A 87 2.70 -18.29 16.59
CA ASN A 87 2.30 -17.84 17.92
C ASN A 87 1.65 -16.45 17.88
N ALA A 88 1.47 -15.87 16.69
CA ALA A 88 0.90 -14.54 16.54
C ALA A 88 -0.55 -14.50 17.06
N ASP A 89 -0.80 -13.51 17.90
CA ASP A 89 -2.16 -13.22 18.37
C ASP A 89 -2.96 -12.53 17.24
N ARG A 90 -3.84 -13.31 16.59
CA ARG A 90 -4.66 -12.81 15.49
C ARG A 90 -5.58 -11.66 15.91
N ALA A 91 -6.11 -11.68 17.14
CA ALA A 91 -7.00 -10.63 17.63
C ALA A 91 -6.23 -9.32 17.83
N ALA A 92 -5.03 -9.39 18.40
CA ALA A 92 -4.16 -8.24 18.56
C ALA A 92 -3.72 -7.65 17.21
N ILE A 93 -3.39 -8.50 16.22
CA ILE A 93 -3.05 -8.06 14.86
C ILE A 93 -4.25 -7.38 14.20
N ARG A 94 -5.46 -7.96 14.28
CA ARG A 94 -6.68 -7.35 13.74
C ARG A 94 -6.92 -5.96 14.35
N ALA A 95 -6.84 -5.85 15.67
CA ALA A 95 -7.03 -4.57 16.35
C ALA A 95 -6.06 -3.49 15.83
N LYS A 96 -4.78 -3.83 15.67
CA LYS A 96 -3.78 -2.91 15.10
C LYS A 96 -4.09 -2.54 13.64
N ILE A 97 -4.51 -3.50 12.82
CA ILE A 97 -4.88 -3.23 11.42
C ILE A 97 -6.04 -2.24 11.36
N LEU A 98 -7.08 -2.44 12.17
CA LEU A 98 -8.24 -1.55 12.20
C LEU A 98 -7.91 -0.17 12.72
N GLU A 99 -7.08 -0.07 13.77
CA GLU A 99 -6.58 1.21 14.29
C GLU A 99 -5.83 2.00 13.20
N GLN A 100 -4.90 1.34 12.49
CA GLN A 100 -4.14 1.97 11.42
C GLN A 100 -5.01 2.36 10.24
N THR A 101 -5.97 1.53 9.86
CA THR A 101 -6.93 1.81 8.79
C THR A 101 -7.82 3.00 9.15
N ALA A 102 -8.29 3.09 10.40
CA ALA A 102 -9.06 4.22 10.89
C ALA A 102 -8.23 5.53 10.89
N LEU A 103 -6.94 5.46 11.27
CA LEU A 103 -6.03 6.61 11.20
C LEU A 103 -5.84 7.09 9.75
N VAL A 104 -5.63 6.17 8.81
CA VAL A 104 -5.54 6.49 7.37
C VAL A 104 -6.80 7.19 6.89
N ALA A 105 -7.98 6.67 7.24
CA ALA A 105 -9.26 7.27 6.87
C ALA A 105 -9.41 8.71 7.43
N ALA A 106 -9.02 8.92 8.69
CA ALA A 106 -9.06 10.23 9.31
C ALA A 106 -8.10 11.24 8.63
N GLU A 107 -6.90 10.79 8.27
CA GLU A 107 -5.91 11.62 7.58
C GLU A 107 -6.32 11.96 6.13
N MET A 108 -6.98 11.05 5.41
CA MET A 108 -7.57 11.33 4.10
C MET A 108 -8.64 12.43 4.21
N LYS A 109 -9.58 12.30 5.17
CA LYS A 109 -10.61 13.33 5.44
C LYS A 109 -10.02 14.69 5.83
N ALA A 110 -8.87 14.67 6.52
CA ALA A 110 -8.16 15.90 6.89
C ALA A 110 -7.39 16.53 5.72
N GLY A 111 -7.34 15.87 4.56
CA GLY A 111 -6.68 16.37 3.35
C GLY A 111 -5.16 16.33 3.39
N TYR A 112 -4.57 15.41 4.16
CA TYR A 112 -3.12 15.25 4.25
C TYR A 112 -2.53 14.54 3.03
N TRP A 113 -3.30 13.69 2.36
CA TRP A 113 -2.83 12.82 1.31
C TRP A 113 -3.61 13.04 0.01
N ASP A 114 -2.89 13.02 -1.10
CA ASP A 114 -3.44 13.01 -2.45
C ASP A 114 -3.47 11.57 -3.01
N VAL A 115 -2.53 10.72 -2.54
CA VAL A 115 -2.44 9.30 -2.91
C VAL A 115 -2.22 8.46 -1.66
N VAL A 116 -3.00 7.42 -1.48
CA VAL A 116 -2.86 6.45 -0.38
C VAL A 116 -2.67 5.06 -0.93
N ILE A 117 -1.53 4.44 -0.60
CA ILE A 117 -1.19 3.06 -0.96
C ILE A 117 -1.31 2.19 0.28
N LEU A 118 -2.21 1.20 0.23
CA LEU A 118 -2.46 0.21 1.25
C LEU A 118 -1.77 -1.10 0.84
N ASP A 119 -0.47 -1.21 1.16
CA ASP A 119 0.38 -2.31 0.73
C ASP A 119 0.12 -3.57 1.57
N GLU A 120 -0.14 -4.70 0.92
CA GLU A 120 -0.57 -5.99 1.48
C GLU A 120 -1.98 -6.00 2.10
N PHE A 121 -2.81 -4.98 1.85
CA PHE A 121 -4.17 -4.90 2.39
C PHE A 121 -5.10 -6.00 1.85
N ASN A 122 -4.91 -6.40 0.58
CA ASN A 122 -5.68 -7.52 0.01
C ASN A 122 -5.47 -8.82 0.79
N ASN A 123 -4.27 -9.02 1.38
CA ASN A 123 -4.01 -10.16 2.25
C ASN A 123 -4.82 -10.04 3.56
N ALA A 124 -4.99 -8.83 4.10
CA ALA A 124 -5.79 -8.61 5.29
C ALA A 124 -7.28 -8.92 5.04
N LEU A 125 -7.80 -8.57 3.87
CA LEU A 125 -9.15 -8.92 3.44
C LEU A 125 -9.31 -10.43 3.24
N ARG A 126 -8.45 -11.04 2.40
CA ARG A 126 -8.46 -12.47 2.11
C ARG A 126 -8.44 -13.33 3.39
N ASP A 127 -7.60 -12.95 4.34
CA ASP A 127 -7.38 -13.71 5.57
C ASP A 127 -8.25 -13.24 6.74
N LYS A 128 -9.26 -12.41 6.43
CA LYS A 128 -10.31 -11.94 7.36
C LYS A 128 -9.76 -11.22 8.60
N PHE A 129 -8.74 -10.37 8.40
CA PHE A 129 -8.32 -9.35 9.37
C PHE A 129 -9.09 -8.04 9.18
N VAL A 130 -9.65 -7.83 8.01
CA VAL A 130 -10.58 -6.77 7.64
C VAL A 130 -11.76 -7.43 6.97
N ASP A 131 -12.97 -7.08 7.35
CA ASP A 131 -14.18 -7.54 6.69
C ASP A 131 -14.66 -6.56 5.61
N LEU A 132 -15.70 -6.93 4.88
CA LEU A 132 -16.21 -6.13 3.77
C LEU A 132 -16.85 -4.81 4.23
N GLU A 133 -17.52 -4.80 5.38
CA GLU A 133 -18.13 -3.59 5.93
C GLU A 133 -17.03 -2.56 6.30
N GLU A 134 -15.90 -3.04 6.83
CA GLU A 134 -14.74 -2.20 7.17
C GLU A 134 -14.02 -1.69 5.92
N LEU A 135 -13.98 -2.49 4.84
CA LEU A 135 -13.49 -2.06 3.53
C LEU A 135 -14.39 -0.96 2.93
N GLU A 136 -15.70 -1.19 2.91
CA GLU A 136 -16.67 -0.20 2.42
C GLU A 136 -16.56 1.12 3.19
N ALA A 137 -16.50 1.05 4.52
CA ALA A 137 -16.33 2.23 5.37
C ALA A 137 -15.02 3.00 5.08
N LEU A 138 -13.94 2.30 4.73
CA LEU A 138 -12.67 2.94 4.34
C LEU A 138 -12.81 3.65 2.98
N ILE A 139 -13.45 3.01 2.00
CA ILE A 139 -13.67 3.59 0.66
C ILE A 139 -14.59 4.81 0.77
N ASP A 140 -15.70 4.70 1.49
CA ASP A 140 -16.64 5.80 1.71
C ASP A 140 -16.02 6.98 2.49
N ALA A 141 -15.02 6.68 3.29
CA ALA A 141 -14.27 7.70 4.03
C ALA A 141 -13.29 8.48 3.16
N SER A 142 -12.95 7.97 1.96
CA SER A 142 -12.01 8.62 1.05
C SER A 142 -12.67 9.79 0.33
N PRO A 143 -12.09 11.00 0.38
CA PRO A 143 -12.50 12.11 -0.47
C PRO A 143 -12.38 11.75 -1.96
N GLU A 144 -13.24 12.32 -2.80
CA GLU A 144 -13.27 12.06 -4.24
C GLU A 144 -11.96 12.40 -4.97
N GLU A 145 -11.13 13.26 -4.38
CA GLU A 145 -9.84 13.69 -4.93
C GLU A 145 -8.66 12.79 -4.53
N VAL A 146 -8.86 11.77 -3.69
CA VAL A 146 -7.79 10.89 -3.20
C VAL A 146 -7.68 9.65 -4.08
N GLU A 147 -6.49 9.38 -4.59
CA GLU A 147 -6.16 8.13 -5.28
C GLU A 147 -5.92 7.02 -4.27
N LEU A 148 -6.71 5.94 -4.34
CA LEU A 148 -6.55 4.77 -3.48
C LEU A 148 -5.90 3.60 -4.24
N VAL A 149 -4.89 2.98 -3.64
CA VAL A 149 -4.18 1.86 -4.24
C VAL A 149 -4.11 0.70 -3.24
N PHE A 150 -4.73 -0.40 -3.58
CA PHE A 150 -4.71 -1.64 -2.79
C PHE A 150 -3.74 -2.64 -3.42
N THR A 151 -2.83 -3.20 -2.62
CA THR A 151 -1.96 -4.27 -3.09
C THR A 151 -2.10 -5.52 -2.25
N GLY A 152 -1.67 -6.65 -2.80
CA GLY A 152 -1.65 -7.94 -2.13
C GLY A 152 -2.27 -9.05 -2.96
N ARG A 153 -2.20 -10.26 -2.42
CA ARG A 153 -2.79 -11.44 -3.06
C ARG A 153 -4.25 -11.61 -2.68
N GLY A 154 -5.04 -12.14 -3.61
CA GLY A 154 -6.41 -12.56 -3.33
C GLY A 154 -7.34 -11.40 -2.99
N ALA A 155 -7.31 -10.34 -3.80
CA ALA A 155 -8.31 -9.28 -3.71
C ALA A 155 -9.71 -9.90 -3.83
N PRO A 156 -10.64 -9.58 -2.90
CA PRO A 156 -12.02 -10.07 -2.98
C PRO A 156 -12.77 -9.47 -4.16
N VAL A 157 -13.79 -10.16 -4.64
CA VAL A 157 -14.58 -9.73 -5.80
C VAL A 157 -15.23 -8.38 -5.56
N GLU A 158 -15.65 -8.11 -4.35
CA GLU A 158 -16.30 -6.86 -3.94
C GLU A 158 -15.37 -5.65 -4.13
N LEU A 159 -14.07 -5.80 -3.81
CA LEU A 159 -13.07 -4.76 -4.07
C LEU A 159 -12.79 -4.61 -5.58
N ILE A 160 -12.79 -5.72 -6.32
CA ILE A 160 -12.58 -5.71 -7.77
C ILE A 160 -13.73 -4.98 -8.48
N GLU A 161 -14.98 -5.17 -8.02
CA GLU A 161 -16.18 -4.56 -8.63
C GLU A 161 -16.22 -3.03 -8.46
N VAL A 162 -15.70 -2.50 -7.36
CA VAL A 162 -15.67 -1.05 -7.10
C VAL A 162 -14.41 -0.36 -7.60
N ALA A 163 -13.38 -1.12 -8.02
CA ALA A 163 -12.13 -0.57 -8.51
C ALA A 163 -12.24 -0.04 -9.94
N ASP A 164 -11.57 1.09 -10.22
CA ASP A 164 -11.43 1.65 -11.57
C ASP A 164 -10.32 0.95 -12.36
N TYR A 165 -9.24 0.52 -11.68
CA TYR A 165 -8.13 -0.22 -12.27
C TYR A 165 -7.88 -1.51 -11.52
N VAL A 166 -7.91 -2.63 -12.23
CA VAL A 166 -7.52 -3.93 -11.69
C VAL A 166 -6.40 -4.50 -12.54
N THR A 167 -5.25 -4.75 -11.91
CA THR A 167 -4.10 -5.38 -12.56
C THR A 167 -3.74 -6.66 -11.83
N GLU A 168 -3.83 -7.78 -12.53
CA GLU A 168 -3.43 -9.08 -12.00
C GLU A 168 -2.03 -9.45 -12.47
N LEU A 169 -1.11 -9.66 -11.53
CA LEU A 169 0.27 -10.04 -11.80
C LEU A 169 0.42 -11.56 -11.74
N HIS A 170 0.76 -12.17 -12.87
CA HIS A 170 0.95 -13.62 -12.99
C HIS A 170 2.43 -14.02 -12.95
N ALA A 171 2.75 -15.05 -12.17
CA ALA A 171 4.09 -15.63 -12.13
C ALA A 171 4.29 -16.64 -13.27
N VAL A 172 4.55 -16.18 -14.49
CA VAL A 172 4.90 -17.07 -15.61
C VAL A 172 6.15 -17.90 -15.31
N LYS A 173 7.13 -17.29 -14.62
CA LYS A 173 8.32 -17.94 -14.04
C LYS A 173 8.66 -17.27 -12.72
N HIS A 174 9.12 -18.05 -11.74
CA HIS A 174 9.54 -17.49 -10.44
C HIS A 174 10.83 -18.15 -9.96
N PRO A 175 11.83 -17.37 -9.46
CA PRO A 175 13.10 -17.90 -8.96
C PRO A 175 12.93 -18.91 -7.82
N GLY A 176 11.88 -18.79 -7.00
CA GLY A 176 11.56 -19.69 -5.90
C GLY A 176 11.39 -21.15 -6.33
N THR A 177 10.94 -21.43 -7.57
CA THR A 177 10.86 -22.81 -8.10
C THR A 177 12.24 -23.44 -8.26
N ARG A 178 13.28 -22.61 -8.37
CA ARG A 178 14.69 -23.01 -8.42
C ARG A 178 15.41 -22.83 -7.08
N LYS A 179 14.66 -22.62 -5.98
CA LYS A 179 15.19 -22.40 -4.61
C LYS A 179 16.15 -21.19 -4.51
N ILE A 180 16.01 -20.19 -5.38
CA ILE A 180 16.78 -18.95 -5.29
C ILE A 180 16.11 -18.09 -4.20
N ALA A 181 16.88 -17.74 -3.18
CA ALA A 181 16.41 -16.90 -2.07
C ALA A 181 16.18 -15.44 -2.52
N ALA A 182 15.38 -14.71 -1.75
CA ALA A 182 15.17 -13.28 -1.94
C ALA A 182 16.49 -12.50 -1.80
N ARG A 183 16.72 -11.51 -2.67
CA ARG A 183 17.97 -10.75 -2.76
C ARG A 183 17.75 -9.32 -2.30
N LYS A 184 18.73 -8.82 -1.53
CA LYS A 184 18.73 -7.44 -1.05
C LYS A 184 18.74 -6.45 -2.23
N GLY A 185 17.90 -5.44 -2.15
CA GLY A 185 17.74 -4.41 -3.17
C GLY A 185 16.94 -4.83 -4.41
N ILE A 186 16.48 -6.10 -4.46
CA ILE A 186 15.65 -6.62 -5.57
C ILE A 186 14.29 -7.12 -5.06
N GLU A 187 14.27 -7.96 -4.04
CA GLU A 187 13.03 -8.44 -3.43
C GLU A 187 12.72 -7.75 -2.10
N PHE A 188 13.70 -7.12 -1.46
CA PHE A 188 13.53 -6.35 -0.19
C PHE A 188 14.59 -5.25 -0.04
#